data_12b7bbba266f73b286ae96fc0db5fd6f
#
_entry.id   12b7bbba266f73b286ae96fc0db5fd6f
#
_cell.length_a   1.000
_cell.length_b   1.000
_cell.length_c   1.000
_cell.angle_alpha   90.00
_cell.angle_beta   90.00
_cell.angle_gamma   90.00
#
_symmetry.space_group_name_H-M   'P 1'
#
loop_
_entity.id
_entity.type
_entity.pdbx_description
1 polymer ?
#
loop_
_entity_poly.entity_id
_entity_poly.type
_entity_poly.pdbx_seq_one_letter_code
_entity_poly.pdbx_strand_id
1 'polypeptide(L)'
;MNLERVVRHRRTVAAGCAAATLLAGCALAPGVGRGTPSVYQQERFQPDETFSRLFDANVKDTCEAARRALLSQGYIITAARSDAIAGAKRFQPEGEVHIEISFTVVCVPEGADGVLATAFVSAQQDRYALKKVPNNTSVGVGVFGSISVPLSSSEDSLVKVGSETIPAGPFYDRYFALMQRLLADMR
;
A
#
# COMPACT_ATOMS: atom_id res chain seq x y z
N MET A 1 2.53 -70.71 -0.66
CA MET A 1 1.91 -72.01 -0.94
C MET A 1 0.49 -71.78 -1.37
N ASN A 2 0.24 -72.10 -2.64
CA ASN A 2 -0.99 -72.16 -3.44
C ASN A 2 -1.55 -70.77 -3.89
N LEU A 3 -1.29 -70.30 -5.08
CA LEU A 3 -1.49 -70.84 -6.46
C LEU A 3 -2.93 -71.36 -6.73
N GLU A 4 -3.46 -70.66 -7.74
CA GLU A 4 -4.44 -71.16 -8.71
C GLU A 4 -5.93 -71.05 -8.39
N ARG A 5 -6.60 -70.26 -9.18
CA ARG A 5 -7.42 -70.67 -10.34
C ARG A 5 -7.92 -69.47 -11.12
N VAL A 6 -7.32 -69.25 -12.16
CA VAL A 6 -7.63 -69.18 -13.58
C VAL A 6 -8.90 -69.97 -13.99
N VAL A 7 -9.58 -69.35 -14.92
CA VAL A 7 -10.36 -69.93 -16.04
C VAL A 7 -11.79 -69.36 -16.17
N ARG A 8 -11.89 -68.46 -17.13
CA ARG A 8 -12.80 -68.47 -18.29
C ARG A 8 -14.31 -68.48 -18.04
N HIS A 9 -14.96 -67.47 -18.52
CA HIS A 9 -15.94 -67.74 -19.60
C HIS A 9 -16.06 -66.49 -20.51
N ARG A 10 -15.81 -66.78 -21.75
CA ARG A 10 -16.01 -65.95 -22.95
C ARG A 10 -17.42 -66.02 -23.41
N ARG A 11 -17.85 -65.01 -24.13
CA ARG A 11 -18.94 -65.02 -25.17
C ARG A 11 -20.34 -64.85 -24.59
N THR A 12 -21.21 -64.01 -25.06
CA THR A 12 -21.54 -63.57 -26.42
C THR A 12 -22.56 -62.45 -26.36
N VAL A 13 -22.48 -61.59 -27.31
CA VAL A 13 -23.42 -61.18 -28.35
C VAL A 13 -24.26 -59.98 -28.03
N ALA A 14 -23.88 -58.88 -28.65
CA ALA A 14 -24.50 -58.26 -29.83
C ALA A 14 -25.76 -57.41 -29.60
N ALA A 15 -25.61 -56.21 -30.08
CA ALA A 15 -26.58 -55.42 -30.81
C ALA A 15 -27.72 -54.77 -30.06
N GLY A 16 -27.66 -53.47 -30.00
CA GLY A 16 -28.77 -52.60 -29.70
C GLY A 16 -28.37 -51.14 -29.96
N CYS A 17 -28.39 -50.73 -31.22
CA CYS A 17 -28.36 -49.32 -31.62
C CYS A 17 -29.58 -48.61 -31.04
N ALA A 18 -29.37 -47.59 -30.24
CA ALA A 18 -30.36 -46.57 -30.10
C ALA A 18 -29.62 -45.25 -29.86
N ALA A 19 -29.73 -44.39 -30.83
CA ALA A 19 -29.27 -43.03 -30.81
C ALA A 19 -29.95 -42.24 -29.69
N ALA A 20 -29.20 -41.80 -28.72
CA ALA A 20 -29.59 -40.77 -27.81
C ALA A 20 -28.60 -39.61 -28.01
N THR A 21 -28.98 -38.70 -28.87
CA THR A 21 -28.32 -37.41 -29.05
C THR A 21 -28.43 -36.61 -27.77
N LEU A 22 -27.33 -36.59 -27.04
CA LEU A 22 -27.16 -35.76 -25.87
C LEU A 22 -27.05 -34.31 -26.33
N LEU A 23 -28.08 -33.52 -26.06
CA LEU A 23 -28.02 -32.09 -25.99
C LEU A 23 -27.14 -31.72 -24.82
N ALA A 24 -25.85 -31.57 -25.07
CA ALA A 24 -24.93 -30.89 -24.17
C ALA A 24 -25.23 -29.40 -24.25
N GLY A 25 -26.22 -28.92 -23.52
CA GLY A 25 -26.42 -27.54 -23.24
C GLY A 25 -25.24 -27.03 -22.42
N CYS A 26 -24.29 -26.35 -23.06
CA CYS A 26 -23.37 -25.47 -22.36
C CYS A 26 -24.19 -24.35 -21.74
N ALA A 27 -24.63 -24.54 -20.51
CA ALA A 27 -25.01 -23.43 -19.64
C ALA A 27 -23.77 -22.58 -19.40
N LEU A 28 -23.57 -21.58 -20.24
CA LEU A 28 -22.74 -20.42 -19.90
C LEU A 28 -23.42 -19.74 -18.70
N ALA A 29 -23.09 -20.23 -17.50
CA ALA A 29 -23.36 -19.49 -16.31
C ALA A 29 -22.64 -18.15 -16.47
N PRO A 30 -23.35 -17.00 -16.42
CA PRO A 30 -22.69 -15.71 -16.37
C PRO A 30 -21.77 -15.78 -15.15
N GLY A 31 -20.46 -15.71 -15.39
CA GLY A 31 -19.47 -15.66 -14.33
C GLY A 31 -19.86 -14.53 -13.39
N VAL A 32 -20.35 -14.90 -12.22
CA VAL A 32 -20.46 -13.98 -11.10
C VAL A 32 -19.05 -13.49 -10.90
N GLY A 33 -18.76 -12.28 -11.38
CA GLY A 33 -17.50 -11.64 -11.19
C GLY A 33 -17.21 -11.70 -9.69
N ARG A 34 -16.25 -12.54 -9.30
CA ARG A 34 -15.69 -12.51 -7.96
C ARG A 34 -15.08 -11.11 -7.85
N GLY A 35 -15.83 -10.19 -7.30
CA GLY A 35 -15.28 -8.88 -6.93
C GLY A 35 -14.01 -9.15 -6.15
N THR A 36 -12.93 -8.51 -6.52
CA THR A 36 -11.68 -8.56 -5.75
C THR A 36 -12.03 -8.20 -4.31
N PRO A 37 -11.71 -9.05 -3.32
CA PRO A 37 -12.00 -8.74 -1.93
C PRO A 37 -11.43 -7.37 -1.59
N SER A 38 -12.19 -6.54 -0.89
CA SER A 38 -11.70 -5.23 -0.48
C SER A 38 -10.50 -5.39 0.46
N VAL A 39 -9.56 -4.45 0.41
CA VAL A 39 -8.29 -4.51 1.16
C VAL A 39 -8.52 -4.75 2.65
N TYR A 40 -9.55 -4.12 3.26
CA TYR A 40 -9.87 -4.29 4.67
C TYR A 40 -10.34 -5.72 5.02
N GLN A 41 -10.88 -6.49 4.07
CA GLN A 41 -11.26 -7.90 4.29
C GLN A 41 -10.05 -8.83 4.29
N GLN A 42 -8.89 -8.36 3.82
CA GLN A 42 -7.63 -9.09 3.80
C GLN A 42 -6.71 -8.70 4.95
N GLU A 43 -7.08 -7.66 5.72
CA GLU A 43 -6.34 -7.23 6.91
C GLU A 43 -6.37 -8.34 7.97
N ARG A 44 -5.21 -8.86 8.34
CA ARG A 44 -5.09 -10.04 9.21
C ARG A 44 -4.64 -9.73 10.62
N PHE A 45 -4.13 -8.51 10.88
CA PHE A 45 -3.56 -8.13 12.18
C PHE A 45 -2.55 -9.16 12.71
N GLN A 46 -1.54 -9.48 11.88
CA GLN A 46 -0.53 -10.48 12.19
C GLN A 46 0.39 -9.97 13.32
N PRO A 47 0.71 -10.81 14.32
CA PRO A 47 1.57 -10.40 15.44
C PRO A 47 3.02 -10.10 15.04
N ASP A 48 3.48 -10.62 13.89
CA ASP A 48 4.80 -10.41 13.33
C ASP A 48 4.91 -9.15 12.45
N GLU A 49 3.79 -8.57 12.05
CA GLU A 49 3.74 -7.29 11.34
C GLU A 49 3.78 -6.14 12.35
N THR A 50 4.97 -5.89 12.91
CA THR A 50 5.13 -4.85 13.93
C THR A 50 5.65 -3.54 13.35
N PHE A 51 4.91 -2.48 13.63
CA PHE A 51 5.26 -1.09 13.34
C PHE A 51 5.73 -0.35 14.60
N SER A 52 6.27 -1.09 15.57
CA SER A 52 6.64 -0.55 16.87
C SER A 52 7.93 -1.14 17.40
N ARG A 53 8.59 -0.41 18.31
CA ARG A 53 9.76 -0.87 19.03
C ARG A 53 9.86 -0.24 20.42
N LEU A 54 10.23 -1.06 21.39
CA LEU A 54 10.52 -0.61 22.75
C LEU A 54 11.91 0.03 22.81
N PHE A 55 12.00 1.16 23.52
CA PHE A 55 13.23 1.90 23.78
C PHE A 55 13.47 2.01 25.29
N ASP A 56 14.73 1.89 25.67
CA ASP A 56 15.21 2.12 27.04
C ASP A 56 15.37 3.63 27.29
N ALA A 57 14.25 4.35 27.18
CA ALA A 57 14.18 5.79 27.44
C ALA A 57 12.71 6.21 27.63
N ASN A 58 12.51 7.33 28.31
CA ASN A 58 11.19 7.91 28.46
C ASN A 58 10.58 8.41 27.14
N VAL A 59 9.30 8.75 27.15
CA VAL A 59 8.54 9.23 25.99
C VAL A 59 9.25 10.41 25.29
N LYS A 60 9.67 11.40 26.08
CA LYS A 60 10.27 12.63 25.55
C LYS A 60 11.56 12.36 24.79
N ASP A 61 12.45 11.55 25.38
CA ASP A 61 13.76 11.26 24.77
C ASP A 61 13.60 10.32 23.56
N THR A 62 12.66 9.37 23.63
CA THR A 62 12.34 8.47 22.50
C THR A 62 11.79 9.28 21.32
N CYS A 63 10.84 10.19 21.56
CA CYS A 63 10.31 11.03 20.49
C CYS A 63 11.33 12.07 19.97
N GLU A 64 12.22 12.58 20.82
CA GLU A 64 13.31 13.42 20.37
C GLU A 64 14.29 12.66 19.48
N ALA A 65 14.62 11.40 19.80
CA ALA A 65 15.41 10.53 18.93
C ALA A 65 14.72 10.31 17.59
N ALA A 66 13.40 10.08 17.58
CA ALA A 66 12.61 9.95 16.37
C ALA A 66 12.67 11.22 15.50
N ARG A 67 12.53 12.40 16.12
CA ARG A 67 12.63 13.69 15.43
C ARG A 67 14.00 13.89 14.80
N ARG A 68 15.08 13.60 15.54
CA ARG A 68 16.45 13.69 15.02
C ARG A 68 16.69 12.70 13.90
N ALA A 69 16.15 11.49 13.99
CA ALA A 69 16.26 10.50 12.94
C ALA A 69 15.63 11.00 11.64
N LEU A 70 14.42 11.56 11.68
CA LEU A 70 13.79 12.14 10.49
C LEU A 70 14.59 13.32 9.92
N LEU A 71 15.01 14.24 10.76
CA LEU A 71 15.82 15.40 10.35
C LEU A 71 17.13 14.97 9.69
N SER A 72 17.85 13.97 10.26
CA SER A 72 19.11 13.47 9.72
C SER A 72 18.97 12.86 8.33
N GLN A 73 17.77 12.41 7.99
CA GLN A 73 17.47 11.82 6.67
C GLN A 73 16.82 12.84 5.71
N GLY A 74 16.77 14.12 6.10
CA GLY A 74 16.25 15.20 5.26
C GLY A 74 14.73 15.27 5.19
N TYR A 75 14.02 14.72 6.19
CA TYR A 75 12.59 14.96 6.34
C TYR A 75 12.32 16.35 6.92
N ILE A 76 11.26 16.98 6.44
CA ILE A 76 10.75 18.22 7.01
C ILE A 76 9.74 17.83 8.10
N ILE A 77 9.95 18.35 9.33
CA ILE A 77 9.01 18.09 10.42
C ILE A 77 7.75 18.93 10.20
N THR A 78 6.61 18.27 10.10
CA THR A 78 5.29 18.88 9.87
C THR A 78 4.51 19.08 11.16
N ALA A 79 4.76 18.24 12.17
CA ALA A 79 4.23 18.41 13.51
C ALA A 79 5.20 17.82 14.55
N ALA A 80 5.31 18.49 15.70
CA ALA A 80 6.13 18.03 16.82
C ALA A 80 5.41 18.30 18.14
N ARG A 81 5.18 17.24 18.90
CA ARG A 81 4.68 17.23 20.27
C ARG A 81 5.63 16.41 21.15
N SER A 82 5.45 16.46 22.45
CA SER A 82 6.28 15.70 23.39
C SER A 82 6.15 14.19 23.21
N ASP A 83 5.03 13.73 22.67
CA ASP A 83 4.63 12.32 22.52
C ASP A 83 4.42 11.89 21.07
N ALA A 84 4.50 12.81 20.12
CA ALA A 84 4.26 12.51 18.71
C ALA A 84 5.02 13.44 17.77
N ILE A 85 5.56 12.85 16.71
CA ILE A 85 6.30 13.54 15.65
C ILE A 85 5.72 13.14 14.30
N ALA A 86 5.53 14.12 13.43
CA ALA A 86 5.22 13.87 12.03
C ALA A 86 6.22 14.60 11.14
N GLY A 87 6.56 13.98 10.01
CA GLY A 87 7.48 14.57 9.03
C GLY A 87 7.23 13.99 7.65
N ALA A 88 7.60 14.75 6.62
CA ALA A 88 7.45 14.35 5.23
C ALA A 88 8.69 14.66 4.40
N LYS A 89 8.93 13.88 3.37
CA LYS A 89 10.00 14.07 2.40
C LYS A 89 9.48 13.78 1.00
N ARG A 90 9.82 14.67 0.07
CA ARG A 90 9.40 14.54 -1.33
C ARG A 90 10.54 14.05 -2.19
N PHE A 91 10.19 13.27 -3.19
CA PHE A 91 11.09 12.68 -4.17
C PHE A 91 10.49 12.90 -5.56
N GLN A 92 11.36 13.07 -6.54
CA GLN A 92 10.98 13.10 -7.95
C GLN A 92 11.87 12.08 -8.68
N PRO A 93 11.49 10.78 -8.67
CA PRO A 93 12.33 9.74 -9.26
C PRO A 93 12.46 9.87 -10.76
N GLU A 94 11.36 10.20 -11.46
CA GLU A 94 11.34 10.30 -12.93
C GLU A 94 10.25 11.29 -13.39
N GLY A 95 10.60 12.17 -14.32
CA GLY A 95 9.69 13.02 -15.09
C GLY A 95 8.62 13.73 -14.26
N GLU A 96 7.35 13.44 -14.58
CA GLU A 96 6.18 14.09 -13.97
C GLU A 96 5.67 13.34 -12.72
N VAL A 97 6.36 12.29 -12.25
CA VAL A 97 5.98 11.51 -11.08
C VAL A 97 6.63 12.08 -9.83
N HIS A 98 5.81 12.48 -8.87
CA HIS A 98 6.25 12.94 -7.55
C HIS A 98 5.81 11.95 -6.48
N ILE A 99 6.70 11.65 -5.55
CA ILE A 99 6.44 10.76 -4.42
C ILE A 99 6.66 11.55 -3.14
N GLU A 100 5.74 11.42 -2.20
CA GLU A 100 5.91 11.93 -0.84
C GLU A 100 5.86 10.74 0.13
N ILE A 101 6.88 10.64 0.99
CA ILE A 101 6.85 9.73 2.13
C ILE A 101 6.60 10.55 3.37
N SER A 102 5.49 10.25 4.05
CA SER A 102 5.12 10.87 5.31
C SER A 102 5.24 9.87 6.45
N PHE A 103 5.82 10.32 7.57
CA PHE A 103 5.96 9.57 8.81
C PHE A 103 5.07 10.14 9.89
N THR A 104 4.49 9.25 10.68
CA THR A 104 3.88 9.56 11.97
C THR A 104 4.48 8.64 13.02
N VAL A 105 5.06 9.20 14.05
CA VAL A 105 5.64 8.50 15.19
C VAL A 105 4.88 8.90 16.44
N VAL A 106 4.42 7.91 17.22
CA VAL A 106 3.78 8.12 18.51
C VAL A 106 4.56 7.34 19.56
N CYS A 107 4.97 8.02 20.64
CA CYS A 107 5.72 7.42 21.73
C CYS A 107 4.81 7.25 22.94
N VAL A 108 4.69 6.02 23.39
CA VAL A 108 3.79 5.65 24.49
C VAL A 108 4.62 5.19 25.67
N PRO A 109 4.35 5.65 26.92
CA PRO A 109 5.10 5.20 28.08
C PRO A 109 4.79 3.73 28.38
N GLU A 110 5.81 2.99 28.78
CA GLU A 110 5.66 1.61 29.24
C GLU A 110 5.93 1.54 30.75
N GLY A 111 5.12 0.71 31.42
CA GLY A 111 5.21 0.56 32.86
C GLY A 111 4.64 1.76 33.65
N ALA A 112 4.60 1.61 34.96
CA ALA A 112 4.04 2.65 35.84
C ALA A 112 5.01 3.81 36.11
N ASP A 113 6.30 3.58 35.91
CA ASP A 113 7.39 4.53 36.15
C ASP A 113 7.72 5.43 34.94
N GLY A 114 7.24 5.04 33.74
CA GLY A 114 7.44 5.80 32.51
C GLY A 114 8.92 5.93 32.07
N VAL A 115 9.79 5.07 32.58
CA VAL A 115 11.23 5.06 32.25
C VAL A 115 11.45 4.53 30.83
N LEU A 116 10.59 3.62 30.40
CA LEU A 116 10.61 3.02 29.05
C LEU A 116 9.51 3.61 28.20
N ALA A 117 9.71 3.59 26.89
CA ALA A 117 8.67 3.97 25.95
C ALA A 117 8.68 3.09 24.69
N THR A 118 7.52 2.79 24.16
CA THR A 118 7.33 2.17 22.85
C THR A 118 7.06 3.25 21.80
N ALA A 119 7.85 3.27 20.73
CA ALA A 119 7.58 4.08 19.56
C ALA A 119 6.77 3.28 18.54
N PHE A 120 5.58 3.76 18.22
CA PHE A 120 4.74 3.29 17.12
C PHE A 120 4.98 4.17 15.91
N VAL A 121 5.26 3.57 14.76
CA VAL A 121 5.64 4.30 13.54
C VAL A 121 4.74 3.87 12.40
N SER A 122 4.15 4.83 11.71
CA SER A 122 3.46 4.62 10.44
C SER A 122 4.11 5.47 9.36
N ALA A 123 4.43 4.87 8.22
CA ALA A 123 4.92 5.59 7.06
C ALA A 123 4.02 5.31 5.86
N GLN A 124 3.62 6.38 5.18
CA GLN A 124 2.80 6.32 3.97
C GLN A 124 3.56 6.86 2.79
N GLN A 125 3.39 6.21 1.64
CA GLN A 125 3.90 6.67 0.36
C GLN A 125 2.73 7.16 -0.48
N ASP A 126 2.74 8.46 -0.77
CA ASP A 126 1.79 9.10 -1.66
C ASP A 126 2.44 9.33 -3.03
N ARG A 127 1.70 9.00 -4.08
CA ARG A 127 2.12 9.24 -5.45
C ARG A 127 1.26 10.33 -6.05
N TYR A 128 1.91 11.32 -6.66
CA TYR A 128 1.26 12.42 -7.37
C TYR A 128 1.68 12.38 -8.84
N ALA A 129 0.73 12.70 -9.71
CA ALA A 129 0.96 12.90 -11.13
C ALA A 129 0.57 14.32 -11.55
N LEU A 130 1.30 14.86 -12.51
CA LEU A 130 0.98 16.16 -13.10
C LEU A 130 -0.24 16.02 -13.99
N LYS A 131 -1.32 16.75 -13.67
CA LYS A 131 -2.51 16.82 -14.51
C LYS A 131 -2.49 18.14 -15.26
N LYS A 132 -2.34 18.06 -16.57
CA LYS A 132 -2.48 19.19 -17.49
C LYS A 132 -3.96 19.41 -17.76
N VAL A 133 -4.50 20.54 -17.34
CA VAL A 133 -5.88 20.94 -17.67
C VAL A 133 -5.81 21.86 -18.88
N PRO A 134 -6.28 21.44 -20.06
CA PRO A 134 -6.36 22.34 -21.20
C PRO A 134 -7.44 23.39 -20.90
N ASN A 135 -7.03 24.64 -20.68
CA ASN A 135 -7.96 25.77 -20.62
C ASN A 135 -8.38 26.12 -22.04
N ASN A 136 -9.51 25.58 -22.48
CA ASN A 136 -10.17 25.99 -23.71
C ASN A 136 -10.93 27.29 -23.44
N THR A 137 -10.27 28.42 -23.54
CA THR A 137 -10.96 29.72 -23.55
C THR A 137 -11.45 29.98 -24.97
N SER A 138 -12.74 29.81 -25.21
CA SER A 138 -13.39 30.24 -26.46
C SER A 138 -13.61 31.73 -26.40
N VAL A 139 -12.89 32.48 -27.20
CA VAL A 139 -13.17 33.90 -27.43
C VAL A 139 -14.17 33.99 -28.57
N GLY A 140 -15.42 34.30 -28.24
CA GLY A 140 -16.45 34.58 -29.24
C GLY A 140 -16.16 35.92 -29.91
N VAL A 141 -15.78 35.91 -31.19
CA VAL A 141 -15.74 37.10 -32.03
C VAL A 141 -17.07 37.10 -32.80
N GLY A 142 -17.90 38.11 -32.51
CA GLY A 142 -19.26 38.19 -33.01
C GLY A 142 -19.39 38.14 -34.53
N VAL A 143 -20.59 37.74 -34.99
CA VAL A 143 -21.21 37.80 -36.34
C VAL A 143 -20.65 36.85 -37.44
N PHE A 144 -19.37 36.40 -37.38
CA PHE A 144 -18.81 35.57 -38.45
C PHE A 144 -18.12 34.26 -37.99
N GLY A 145 -18.56 33.65 -36.87
CA GLY A 145 -18.06 32.36 -36.43
C GLY A 145 -17.09 32.46 -35.25
N SER A 146 -17.16 31.49 -34.35
CA SER A 146 -16.23 31.34 -33.20
C SER A 146 -14.96 30.65 -33.65
N ILE A 147 -13.82 31.32 -33.51
CA ILE A 147 -12.50 30.70 -33.65
C ILE A 147 -12.04 30.30 -32.24
N SER A 148 -11.95 29.03 -31.99
CA SER A 148 -11.34 28.51 -30.75
C SER A 148 -9.83 28.61 -30.89
N VAL A 149 -9.21 29.61 -30.27
CA VAL A 149 -7.76 29.68 -30.14
C VAL A 149 -7.41 29.00 -28.81
N PRO A 150 -6.63 27.90 -28.79
CA PRO A 150 -6.12 27.37 -27.56
C PRO A 150 -5.09 28.32 -26.99
N LEU A 151 -5.49 29.17 -26.04
CA LEU A 151 -4.51 29.85 -25.19
C LEU A 151 -4.00 28.78 -24.22
N SER A 152 -2.79 28.32 -24.48
CA SER A 152 -2.08 27.37 -23.63
C SER A 152 -1.54 28.07 -22.36
N SER A 153 -2.42 28.33 -21.40
CA SER A 153 -2.03 28.43 -20.00
C SER A 153 -2.47 27.11 -19.35
N SER A 154 -1.62 26.09 -19.44
CA SER A 154 -1.82 24.86 -18.67
C SER A 154 -1.53 25.19 -17.22
N GLU A 155 -2.55 25.26 -16.39
CA GLU A 155 -2.35 25.19 -14.95
C GLU A 155 -2.01 23.75 -14.60
N ASP A 156 -0.71 23.47 -14.49
CA ASP A 156 -0.22 22.17 -14.08
C ASP A 156 -0.53 21.98 -12.61
N SER A 157 -1.40 21.02 -12.29
CA SER A 157 -1.73 20.68 -10.91
C SER A 157 -1.25 19.27 -10.55
N LEU A 158 -0.59 19.13 -9.40
CA LEU A 158 -0.25 17.84 -8.83
C LEU A 158 -1.50 17.20 -8.23
N VAL A 159 -1.90 16.05 -8.74
CA VAL A 159 -3.04 15.28 -8.24
C VAL A 159 -2.52 14.00 -7.60
N LYS A 160 -2.98 13.71 -6.37
CA LYS A 160 -2.70 12.43 -5.72
C LYS A 160 -3.40 11.31 -6.48
N VAL A 161 -2.63 10.35 -6.97
CA VAL A 161 -3.12 9.22 -7.78
C VAL A 161 -3.02 7.89 -7.04
N GLY A 162 -2.34 7.85 -5.90
CA GLY A 162 -2.23 6.67 -5.06
C GLY A 162 -1.70 7.01 -3.68
N SER A 163 -2.06 6.17 -2.71
CA SER A 163 -1.58 6.23 -1.33
C SER A 163 -1.49 4.81 -0.80
N GLU A 164 -0.36 4.45 -0.22
CA GLU A 164 -0.16 3.13 0.38
C GLU A 164 0.68 3.26 1.66
N THR A 165 0.38 2.41 2.64
CA THR A 165 1.23 2.27 3.82
C THR A 165 2.45 1.43 3.43
N ILE A 166 3.64 1.90 3.78
CA ILE A 166 4.86 1.12 3.58
C ILE A 166 4.78 -0.11 4.50
N PRO A 167 4.92 -1.34 3.96
CA PRO A 167 4.74 -2.55 4.75
C PRO A 167 5.82 -2.71 5.83
N ALA A 168 5.49 -3.44 6.90
CA ALA A 168 6.41 -3.81 7.96
C ALA A 168 7.64 -4.54 7.41
N GLY A 169 8.79 -4.38 8.11
CA GLY A 169 10.02 -5.06 7.75
C GLY A 169 11.23 -4.13 7.66
N PRO A 170 12.20 -4.40 6.76
CA PRO A 170 13.52 -3.76 6.76
C PRO A 170 13.52 -2.24 6.68
N PHE A 171 12.44 -1.62 6.16
CA PHE A 171 12.30 -0.17 6.13
C PHE A 171 12.22 0.40 7.54
N TYR A 172 11.34 -0.14 8.38
CA TYR A 172 11.18 0.28 9.77
C TYR A 172 12.36 -0.15 10.64
N ASP A 173 12.94 -1.32 10.37
CA ASP A 173 14.13 -1.79 11.11
C ASP A 173 15.29 -0.81 10.98
N ARG A 174 15.55 -0.29 9.79
CA ARG A 174 16.57 0.74 9.57
C ARG A 174 16.26 2.03 10.31
N TYR A 175 15.01 2.44 10.32
CA TYR A 175 14.59 3.63 11.02
C TYR A 175 14.73 3.48 12.53
N PHE A 176 14.27 2.38 13.12
CA PHE A 176 14.43 2.10 14.54
C PHE A 176 15.89 1.96 14.96
N ALA A 177 16.72 1.34 14.14
CA ALA A 177 18.16 1.25 14.41
C ALA A 177 18.83 2.63 14.43
N LEU A 178 18.40 3.54 13.56
CA LEU A 178 18.86 4.93 13.55
C LEU A 178 18.41 5.67 14.82
N MET A 179 17.16 5.51 15.23
CA MET A 179 16.62 6.08 16.47
C MET A 179 17.43 5.60 17.69
N GLN A 180 17.74 4.28 17.80
CA GLN A 180 18.52 3.72 18.90
C GLN A 180 19.92 4.33 18.97
N ARG A 181 20.59 4.50 17.82
CA ARG A 181 21.91 5.13 17.76
C ARG A 181 21.86 6.58 18.24
N LEU A 182 20.93 7.37 17.70
CA LEU A 182 20.78 8.76 18.10
C LEU A 182 20.36 8.95 19.56
N LEU A 183 19.57 8.01 20.10
CA LEU A 183 19.22 7.98 21.52
C LEU A 183 20.46 7.74 22.39
N ALA A 184 21.34 6.81 21.97
CA ALA A 184 22.60 6.57 22.67
C ALA A 184 23.52 7.80 22.66
N ASP A 185 23.55 8.55 21.55
CA ASP A 185 24.36 9.78 21.42
C ASP A 185 23.80 10.96 22.24
N MET A 186 22.58 10.88 22.76
CA MET A 186 21.95 11.90 23.61
C MET A 186 22.22 11.68 25.11
N ARG A 187 22.76 10.52 25.50
CA ARG A 187 23.08 10.16 26.89
C ARG A 187 24.50 10.56 27.26
#